data_4ba05f4ea84644a8a00606f0cbae6ae3
#
_entry.id   4ba05f4ea84644a8a00606f0cbae6ae3
#
_cell.length_a   1.000
_cell.length_b   1.000
_cell.length_c   1.000
_cell.angle_alpha   90.00
_cell.angle_beta   90.00
_cell.angle_gamma   90.00
#
_symmetry.space_group_name_H-M   'P 1'
#
loop_
_entity.id
_entity.type
_entity.pdbx_description
1 polymer ?
#
loop_
_entity_poly.entity_id
_entity_poly.type
_entity_poly.pdbx_seq_one_letter_code
_entity_poly.pdbx_strand_id
1 'polypeptide(L)'
;MYCPRLDHFVRLNKNGSIGKCGHMTNAIGFETVKELEDSKWLKDIKATMAEDKWPKECVRCQQTEQVNGESIRTKSIDRHKVLHPFRDDYLVVGGVLDNICNSACQTCYSGLSTKIGSLESKNYPRVDNYVRFWEIPQNRILEVDVNGGEPTASKNYKKILNRLPPNTKIVR
;
A
#
# COMPACT_ATOMS: atom_id res chain seq x y z
N MET A 1 -3.33 15.26 -15.75
CA MET A 1 -3.88 13.93 -15.35
C MET A 1 -3.96 13.79 -13.84
N TYR A 2 -4.63 12.74 -13.33
CA TYR A 2 -4.87 12.54 -11.89
C TYR A 2 -4.64 11.08 -11.47
N CYS A 3 -4.16 10.89 -10.24
CA CYS A 3 -4.03 9.56 -9.63
C CYS A 3 -4.45 9.62 -8.16
N PRO A 4 -5.61 9.04 -7.77
CA PRO A 4 -6.10 9.06 -6.38
C PRO A 4 -5.13 8.44 -5.37
N ARG A 5 -4.26 7.51 -5.81
CA ARG A 5 -3.27 6.91 -4.92
C ARG A 5 -2.23 7.90 -4.40
N LEU A 6 -2.03 9.02 -5.09
CA LEU A 6 -1.12 10.08 -4.61
C LEU A 6 -1.74 10.86 -3.43
N ASP A 7 -3.06 10.89 -3.33
CA ASP A 7 -3.77 11.56 -2.25
C ASP A 7 -4.16 10.57 -1.15
N HIS A 8 -4.83 9.50 -1.51
CA HIS A 8 -5.60 8.65 -0.61
C HIS A 8 -4.95 7.31 -0.26
N PHE A 9 -3.82 6.91 -0.85
CA PHE A 9 -3.20 5.62 -0.56
C PHE A 9 -1.96 5.76 0.29
N VAL A 10 -1.87 4.94 1.33
CA VAL A 10 -0.71 4.79 2.21
C VAL A 10 -0.26 3.33 2.16
N ARG A 11 1.01 3.11 1.90
CA ARG A 11 1.60 1.78 1.83
C ARG A 11 2.53 1.51 2.99
N LEU A 12 2.34 0.39 3.65
CA LEU A 12 3.30 -0.19 4.58
C LEU A 12 4.37 -0.95 3.80
N ASN A 13 5.62 -0.51 3.88
CA ASN A 13 6.75 -1.17 3.23
C ASN A 13 7.31 -2.28 4.13
N LYS A 14 8.02 -3.25 3.53
CA LYS A 14 8.61 -4.37 4.28
C LYS A 14 9.65 -3.96 5.32
N ASN A 15 10.28 -2.82 5.14
CA ASN A 15 11.28 -2.28 6.07
C ASN A 15 10.68 -1.38 7.17
N GLY A 16 9.36 -1.34 7.31
CA GLY A 16 8.67 -0.52 8.30
C GLY A 16 8.39 0.92 7.87
N SER A 17 8.96 1.39 6.76
CA SER A 17 8.66 2.74 6.29
C SER A 17 7.27 2.84 5.63
N ILE A 18 6.77 4.05 5.57
CA ILE A 18 5.52 4.40 4.90
C ILE A 18 5.82 4.94 3.50
N GLY A 19 5.05 4.53 2.52
CA GLY A 19 5.17 4.99 1.14
C GLY A 19 3.81 5.25 0.48
N LYS A 20 3.83 5.54 -0.80
CA LYS A 20 2.61 5.67 -1.62
C LYS A 20 2.36 4.36 -2.39
N CYS A 21 2.41 4.37 -3.66
CA CYS A 21 2.01 3.28 -4.52
C CYS A 21 3.10 2.20 -4.67
N GLY A 22 2.74 0.92 -4.63
CA GLY A 22 3.65 -0.20 -4.85
C GLY A 22 4.11 -0.37 -6.31
N HIS A 23 3.49 0.33 -7.25
CA HIS A 23 3.89 0.34 -8.65
C HIS A 23 4.88 1.46 -9.00
N MET A 24 5.19 2.36 -8.06
CA MET A 24 6.19 3.40 -8.28
C MET A 24 7.59 2.81 -8.39
N THR A 25 8.37 3.34 -9.32
CA THR A 25 9.83 3.12 -9.40
C THR A 25 10.52 4.18 -8.55
N ASN A 26 11.67 3.84 -7.96
CA ASN A 26 12.43 4.77 -7.10
C ASN A 26 11.58 5.41 -5.99
N ALA A 27 10.65 4.63 -5.42
CA ALA A 27 9.82 5.09 -4.32
C ALA A 27 10.67 5.33 -3.06
N ILE A 28 10.38 6.43 -2.38
CA ILE A 28 11.01 6.80 -1.11
C ILE A 28 10.11 6.33 0.03
N GLY A 29 10.72 5.87 1.12
CA GLY A 29 10.05 5.55 2.38
C GLY A 29 10.15 6.70 3.38
N PHE A 30 9.12 6.87 4.19
CA PHE A 30 9.00 7.90 5.22
C PHE A 30 8.66 7.25 6.57
N GLU A 31 8.94 7.93 7.66
CA GLU A 31 8.61 7.44 9.01
C GLU A 31 7.13 7.65 9.33
N THR A 32 6.54 8.74 8.88
CA THR A 32 5.14 9.08 9.18
C THR A 32 4.34 9.44 7.94
N VAL A 33 3.01 9.34 8.04
CA VAL A 33 2.10 9.81 6.97
C VAL A 33 2.26 11.31 6.76
N LYS A 34 2.44 12.08 7.84
CA LYS A 34 2.64 13.53 7.76
C LYS A 34 3.91 13.88 6.97
N GLU A 35 5.04 13.25 7.27
CA GLU A 35 6.29 13.48 6.50
C GLU A 35 6.11 13.14 5.02
N LEU A 36 5.42 12.04 4.72
CA LEU A 36 5.11 11.64 3.35
C LEU A 36 4.26 12.71 2.65
N GLU A 37 3.18 13.18 3.28
CA GLU A 37 2.25 14.17 2.72
C GLU A 37 2.91 15.54 2.54
N ASP A 38 3.77 15.95 3.46
CA ASP A 38 4.49 17.23 3.43
C ASP A 38 5.73 17.19 2.51
N SER A 39 6.18 16.02 2.07
CA SER A 39 7.41 15.86 1.33
C SER A 39 7.41 16.59 -0.01
N LYS A 40 8.54 17.22 -0.32
CA LYS A 40 8.77 17.81 -1.64
C LYS A 40 8.64 16.76 -2.75
N TRP A 41 9.12 15.53 -2.51
CA TRP A 41 9.04 14.42 -3.45
C TRP A 41 7.59 14.15 -3.90
N LEU A 42 6.63 14.04 -2.97
CA LEU A 42 5.24 13.80 -3.32
C LEU A 42 4.60 15.02 -4.00
N LYS A 43 4.94 16.23 -3.55
CA LYS A 43 4.45 17.49 -4.15
C LYS A 43 4.90 17.64 -5.61
N ASP A 44 6.17 17.34 -5.89
CA ASP A 44 6.72 17.39 -7.25
C ASP A 44 6.04 16.37 -8.19
N ILE A 45 5.77 15.15 -7.71
CA ILE A 45 5.03 14.12 -8.46
C ILE A 45 3.62 14.61 -8.80
N LYS A 46 2.91 15.16 -7.81
CA LYS A 46 1.56 15.70 -8.02
C LYS A 46 1.55 16.87 -9.00
N ALA A 47 2.51 17.79 -8.88
CA ALA A 47 2.65 18.92 -9.79
C ALA A 47 2.90 18.48 -11.24
N THR A 48 3.82 17.53 -11.44
CA THR A 48 4.10 16.93 -12.76
C THR A 48 2.84 16.31 -13.36
N MET A 49 2.05 15.60 -12.56
CA MET A 49 0.79 15.01 -13.01
C MET A 49 -0.28 16.06 -13.34
N ALA A 50 -0.34 17.15 -12.58
CA ALA A 50 -1.26 18.25 -12.83
C ALA A 50 -0.99 18.93 -14.20
N GLU A 51 0.26 18.92 -14.65
CA GLU A 51 0.67 19.40 -15.98
C GLU A 51 0.42 18.38 -17.12
N ASP A 52 -0.36 17.32 -16.86
CA ASP A 52 -0.60 16.20 -17.79
C ASP A 52 0.67 15.47 -18.25
N LYS A 53 1.72 15.53 -17.44
CA LYS A 53 2.98 14.81 -17.67
C LYS A 53 3.09 13.58 -16.78
N TRP A 54 3.78 12.56 -17.26
CA TRP A 54 4.07 11.37 -16.44
C TRP A 54 5.29 11.59 -15.56
N PRO A 55 5.15 11.50 -14.22
CA PRO A 55 6.30 11.44 -13.33
C PRO A 55 7.13 10.18 -13.60
N LYS A 56 8.45 10.29 -13.49
CA LYS A 56 9.38 9.15 -13.68
C LYS A 56 9.08 7.97 -12.74
N GLU A 57 8.52 8.24 -11.58
CA GLU A 57 8.09 7.24 -10.61
C GLU A 57 6.89 6.42 -11.10
N CYS A 58 6.11 6.96 -12.03
CA CYS A 58 4.86 6.36 -12.52
C CYS A 58 5.01 5.65 -13.88
N VAL A 59 6.24 5.41 -14.33
CA VAL A 59 6.54 4.80 -15.65
C VAL A 59 5.82 3.47 -15.87
N ARG A 60 5.62 2.64 -14.85
CA ARG A 60 4.88 1.37 -14.99
C ARG A 60 3.43 1.59 -15.38
N CYS A 61 2.75 2.55 -14.78
CA CYS A 61 1.38 2.89 -15.17
C CYS A 61 1.34 3.44 -16.58
N GLN A 62 2.26 4.34 -16.92
CA GLN A 62 2.39 4.89 -18.28
C GLN A 62 2.50 3.79 -19.33
N GLN A 63 3.46 2.88 -19.17
CA GLN A 63 3.66 1.77 -20.10
C GLN A 63 2.44 0.84 -20.18
N THR A 64 1.84 0.52 -19.03
CA THR A 64 0.68 -0.37 -18.98
C THR A 64 -0.53 0.27 -19.66
N GLU A 65 -0.77 1.57 -19.48
CA GLU A 65 -1.87 2.28 -20.13
C GLU A 65 -1.65 2.42 -21.64
N GLN A 66 -0.41 2.60 -22.09
CA GLN A 66 -0.08 2.64 -23.51
C GLN A 66 -0.36 1.31 -24.23
N VAL A 67 -0.15 0.18 -23.55
CA VAL A 67 -0.34 -1.16 -24.13
C VAL A 67 -1.77 -1.66 -23.96
N ASN A 68 -2.33 -1.52 -22.76
CA ASN A 68 -3.60 -2.19 -22.37
C ASN A 68 -4.76 -1.21 -22.15
N GLY A 69 -4.54 0.10 -22.20
CA GLY A 69 -5.55 1.10 -21.85
C GLY A 69 -5.85 1.20 -20.35
N GLU A 70 -5.42 0.25 -19.53
CA GLU A 70 -5.68 0.17 -18.09
C GLU A 70 -4.40 0.03 -17.26
N SER A 71 -4.40 0.62 -16.06
CA SER A 71 -3.34 0.46 -15.07
C SER A 71 -3.91 0.47 -13.64
N ILE A 72 -3.04 0.33 -12.64
CA ILE A 72 -3.47 0.54 -11.25
C ILE A 72 -3.94 1.98 -11.00
N ARG A 73 -3.49 2.97 -11.78
CA ARG A 73 -3.98 4.35 -11.70
C ARG A 73 -5.43 4.45 -12.15
N THR A 74 -5.78 3.91 -13.33
CA THR A 74 -7.15 3.95 -13.86
C THR A 74 -8.12 3.20 -12.97
N LYS A 75 -7.74 2.00 -12.51
CA LYS A 75 -8.52 1.23 -11.52
C LYS A 75 -8.72 1.97 -10.20
N SER A 76 -7.72 2.76 -9.79
CA SER A 76 -7.85 3.59 -8.59
C SER A 76 -8.76 4.80 -8.80
N ILE A 77 -8.88 5.33 -10.02
CA ILE A 77 -9.86 6.39 -10.35
C ILE A 77 -11.29 5.84 -10.17
N ASP A 78 -11.57 4.67 -10.69
CA ASP A 78 -12.90 4.06 -10.56
C ASP A 78 -13.23 3.73 -9.10
N ARG A 79 -12.25 3.23 -8.35
CA ARG A 79 -12.42 3.01 -6.92
C ARG A 79 -12.62 4.31 -6.14
N HIS A 80 -11.91 5.37 -6.50
CA HIS A 80 -12.10 6.69 -5.89
C HIS A 80 -13.54 7.20 -6.08
N LYS A 81 -14.13 7.04 -7.26
CA LYS A 81 -15.54 7.38 -7.51
C LYS A 81 -16.51 6.68 -6.55
N VAL A 82 -16.17 5.47 -6.10
CA VAL A 82 -16.98 4.69 -5.15
C VAL A 82 -16.74 5.14 -3.70
N LEU A 83 -15.53 5.53 -3.34
CA LEU A 83 -15.16 5.86 -1.95
C LEU A 83 -15.35 7.33 -1.60
N HIS A 84 -15.06 8.23 -2.52
CA HIS A 84 -15.13 9.67 -2.34
C HIS A 84 -16.49 10.18 -1.83
N PRO A 85 -17.65 9.66 -2.26
CA PRO A 85 -18.95 10.10 -1.72
C PRO A 85 -19.09 9.91 -0.20
N PHE A 86 -18.28 9.07 0.43
CA PHE A 86 -18.35 8.84 1.87
C PHE A 86 -17.55 9.88 2.66
N ARG A 87 -16.44 10.37 2.10
CA ARG A 87 -15.61 11.44 2.67
C ARG A 87 -14.48 11.87 1.72
N ASP A 88 -14.16 13.15 1.76
CA ASP A 88 -13.08 13.74 0.93
C ASP A 88 -11.69 13.43 1.50
N ASP A 89 -11.55 13.40 2.82
CA ASP A 89 -10.30 13.07 3.53
C ASP A 89 -10.32 11.63 4.01
N TYR A 90 -9.99 10.70 3.13
CA TYR A 90 -9.88 9.29 3.48
C TYR A 90 -8.52 8.70 3.11
N LEU A 91 -8.18 7.59 3.77
CA LEU A 91 -7.02 6.79 3.45
C LEU A 91 -7.43 5.35 3.13
N VAL A 92 -6.77 4.81 2.12
CA VAL A 92 -6.69 3.38 1.84
C VAL A 92 -5.31 2.92 2.31
N VAL A 93 -5.26 2.04 3.28
CA VAL A 93 -4.01 1.49 3.81
C VAL A 93 -3.74 0.15 3.16
N GLY A 94 -2.61 0.06 2.46
CA GLY A 94 -2.20 -1.17 1.80
C GLY A 94 -0.75 -1.55 2.12
N GLY A 95 -0.24 -2.54 1.40
CA GLY A 95 1.14 -3.01 1.55
C GLY A 95 1.26 -4.21 2.49
N VAL A 96 2.40 -4.37 3.14
CA VAL A 96 2.73 -5.58 3.90
C VAL A 96 2.56 -5.34 5.39
N LEU A 97 1.61 -6.03 6.03
CA LEU A 97 1.43 -5.98 7.47
C LEU A 97 2.49 -6.81 8.21
N ASP A 98 2.62 -8.06 7.82
CA ASP A 98 3.69 -8.96 8.26
C ASP A 98 3.95 -10.03 7.20
N ASN A 99 4.97 -10.87 7.41
CA ASN A 99 5.29 -11.98 6.52
C ASN A 99 5.06 -13.37 7.15
N ILE A 100 4.27 -13.43 8.22
CA ILE A 100 3.90 -14.69 8.86
C ILE A 100 3.01 -15.47 7.91
N CYS A 101 3.47 -16.65 7.50
CA CYS A 101 2.79 -17.47 6.51
C CYS A 101 3.07 -18.96 6.74
N ASN A 102 2.04 -19.78 6.58
CA ASN A 102 2.14 -21.25 6.62
C ASN A 102 2.06 -21.89 5.22
N SER A 103 1.96 -21.08 4.16
CA SER A 103 1.80 -21.52 2.78
C SER A 103 3.05 -21.26 1.94
N ALA A 104 3.30 -22.13 0.94
CA ALA A 104 4.41 -22.05 0.00
C ALA A 104 3.90 -21.87 -1.43
N CYS A 105 3.20 -20.75 -1.70
CA CYS A 105 2.62 -20.46 -3.02
C CYS A 105 3.71 -20.26 -4.08
N GLN A 106 3.51 -20.79 -5.29
CA GLN A 106 4.46 -20.74 -6.40
C GLN A 106 4.86 -19.32 -6.84
N THR A 107 3.93 -18.36 -6.70
CA THR A 107 4.16 -16.95 -7.08
C THR A 107 4.73 -16.09 -5.96
N CYS A 108 5.01 -16.69 -4.79
CA CYS A 108 5.52 -16.00 -3.61
C CYS A 108 7.04 -16.20 -3.44
N TYR A 109 7.62 -15.47 -2.50
CA TYR A 109 9.05 -15.57 -2.20
C TYR A 109 9.32 -15.35 -0.70
N SER A 110 10.52 -15.70 -0.25
CA SER A 110 10.93 -15.69 1.17
C SER A 110 10.70 -14.35 1.90
N GLY A 111 10.78 -13.22 1.20
CA GLY A 111 10.53 -11.90 1.80
C GLY A 111 9.07 -11.62 2.19
N LEU A 112 8.11 -12.42 1.69
CA LEU A 112 6.68 -12.31 1.99
C LEU A 112 6.09 -13.57 2.63
N SER A 113 6.89 -14.65 2.80
CA SER A 113 6.42 -15.88 3.42
C SER A 113 7.50 -16.51 4.30
N THR A 114 7.21 -16.58 5.60
CA THR A 114 8.09 -17.27 6.56
C THR A 114 8.22 -18.76 6.23
N LYS A 115 7.19 -19.38 5.64
CA LYS A 115 7.24 -20.79 5.21
C LYS A 115 8.25 -20.99 4.07
N ILE A 116 8.19 -20.13 3.03
CA ILE A 116 9.15 -20.22 1.91
C ILE A 116 10.56 -19.93 2.39
N GLY A 117 10.75 -18.90 3.24
CA GLY A 117 12.05 -18.60 3.82
C GLY A 117 12.64 -19.79 4.57
N SER A 118 11.83 -20.49 5.34
CA SER A 118 12.24 -21.73 6.04
C SER A 118 12.61 -22.85 5.07
N LEU A 119 11.86 -23.04 3.98
CA LEU A 119 12.15 -24.07 2.96
C LEU A 119 13.42 -23.76 2.15
N GLU A 120 13.67 -22.49 1.87
CA GLU A 120 14.86 -22.06 1.14
C GLU A 120 16.11 -21.99 2.03
N SER A 121 15.99 -22.23 3.32
CA SER A 121 17.06 -22.09 4.33
C SER A 121 17.76 -20.72 4.26
N LYS A 122 17.03 -19.70 3.82
CA LYS A 122 17.52 -18.30 3.71
C LYS A 122 17.25 -17.54 4.98
N ASN A 123 18.24 -16.76 5.40
CA ASN A 123 18.00 -15.72 6.39
C ASN A 123 17.21 -14.61 5.71
N TYR A 124 15.99 -14.38 6.16
CA TYR A 124 15.09 -13.32 5.65
C TYR A 124 14.61 -12.46 6.83
N PRO A 125 14.49 -11.16 6.66
CA PRO A 125 14.02 -10.29 7.71
C PRO A 125 12.55 -10.58 8.04
N ARG A 126 12.25 -10.63 9.34
CA ARG A 126 10.88 -10.70 9.79
C ARG A 126 10.24 -9.33 9.61
N VAL A 127 9.11 -9.29 8.92
CA VAL A 127 8.32 -8.08 8.75
C VAL A 127 7.25 -8.04 9.83
N ASP A 128 7.16 -6.93 10.54
CA ASP A 128 6.10 -6.65 11.50
C ASP A 128 5.78 -5.15 11.50
N ASN A 129 4.71 -4.80 10.81
CA ASN A 129 4.21 -3.43 10.70
C ASN A 129 2.97 -3.17 11.59
N TYR A 130 2.72 -4.01 12.59
CA TYR A 130 1.54 -3.84 13.44
C TYR A 130 1.53 -2.49 14.17
N VAL A 131 2.64 -2.10 14.77
CA VAL A 131 2.74 -0.80 15.45
C VAL A 131 2.60 0.33 14.42
N ARG A 132 3.32 0.23 13.31
CA ARG A 132 3.29 1.22 12.22
C ARG A 132 1.88 1.43 11.63
N PHE A 133 1.08 0.37 11.55
CA PHE A 133 -0.32 0.48 11.14
C PHE A 133 -1.14 1.42 12.04
N TRP A 134 -0.94 1.34 13.37
CA TRP A 134 -1.67 2.17 14.33
C TRP A 134 -1.17 3.63 14.41
N GLU A 135 0.01 3.91 13.88
CA GLU A 135 0.52 5.28 13.75
C GLU A 135 -0.10 6.03 12.56
N ILE A 136 -0.75 5.33 11.63
CA ILE A 136 -1.54 5.94 10.56
C ILE A 136 -2.79 6.58 11.19
N PRO A 137 -3.22 7.79 10.76
CA PRO A 137 -4.43 8.43 11.29
C PRO A 137 -5.66 7.55 11.12
N GLN A 138 -6.09 6.88 12.19
CA GLN A 138 -7.14 5.85 12.17
C GLN A 138 -8.50 6.42 11.76
N ASN A 139 -8.77 7.68 12.14
CA ASN A 139 -9.99 8.40 11.78
C ASN A 139 -10.10 8.66 10.26
N ARG A 140 -9.00 8.59 9.51
CA ARG A 140 -8.98 8.76 8.04
C ARG A 140 -9.12 7.42 7.31
N ILE A 141 -8.88 6.28 7.96
CA ILE A 141 -8.90 4.97 7.29
C ILE A 141 -10.33 4.61 6.90
N LEU A 142 -10.58 4.52 5.60
CA LEU A 142 -11.83 4.04 5.02
C LEU A 142 -11.71 2.60 4.52
N GLU A 143 -10.50 2.20 4.13
CA GLU A 143 -10.26 0.88 3.56
C GLU A 143 -8.89 0.34 3.97
N VAL A 144 -8.84 -0.97 4.20
CA VAL A 144 -7.60 -1.72 4.48
C VAL A 144 -7.42 -2.79 3.40
N ASP A 145 -6.35 -2.67 2.62
CA ASP A 145 -5.92 -3.59 1.56
C ASP A 145 -4.49 -4.04 1.83
N VAL A 146 -4.25 -4.59 3.01
CA VAL A 146 -2.94 -5.12 3.41
C VAL A 146 -2.76 -6.55 2.93
N ASN A 147 -1.56 -6.85 2.50
CA ASN A 147 -1.16 -8.17 2.04
C ASN A 147 0.18 -8.58 2.69
N GLY A 148 0.73 -9.69 2.24
CA GLY A 148 1.91 -10.29 2.82
C GLY A 148 1.56 -11.29 3.92
N GLY A 149 2.32 -12.39 3.97
CA GLY A 149 2.01 -13.51 4.84
C GLY A 149 0.68 -14.19 4.49
N GLU A 150 0.12 -14.89 5.48
CA GLU A 150 -1.21 -15.49 5.43
C GLU A 150 -2.08 -14.86 6.53
N PRO A 151 -3.15 -14.13 6.18
CA PRO A 151 -3.98 -13.42 7.15
C PRO A 151 -4.53 -14.29 8.27
N THR A 152 -4.89 -15.54 7.97
CA THR A 152 -5.43 -16.48 8.97
C THR A 152 -4.36 -16.98 9.96
N ALA A 153 -3.09 -16.99 9.56
CA ALA A 153 -1.96 -17.33 10.40
C ALA A 153 -1.44 -16.13 11.21
N SER A 154 -1.73 -14.90 10.76
CA SER A 154 -1.24 -13.67 11.38
C SER A 154 -2.06 -13.30 12.62
N LYS A 155 -1.39 -13.23 13.77
CA LYS A 155 -1.98 -12.66 15.00
C LYS A 155 -2.22 -11.15 14.87
N ASN A 156 -1.38 -10.45 14.13
CA ASN A 156 -1.49 -9.02 13.92
C ASN A 156 -2.73 -8.69 13.08
N TYR A 157 -2.99 -9.47 12.04
CA TYR A 157 -4.19 -9.30 11.22
C TYR A 157 -5.46 -9.44 12.06
N LYS A 158 -5.55 -10.48 12.89
CA LYS A 158 -6.69 -10.66 13.83
C LYS A 158 -6.85 -9.49 14.79
N LYS A 159 -5.75 -8.96 15.35
CA LYS A 159 -5.79 -7.81 16.24
C LYS A 159 -6.30 -6.54 15.53
N ILE A 160 -5.90 -6.33 14.27
CA ILE A 160 -6.38 -5.20 13.47
C ILE A 160 -7.88 -5.35 13.23
N LEU A 161 -8.34 -6.51 12.74
CA LEU A 161 -9.75 -6.76 12.49
C LEU A 161 -10.65 -6.45 13.68
N ASN A 162 -10.22 -6.81 14.89
CA ASN A 162 -10.99 -6.61 16.11
C ASN A 162 -11.02 -5.16 16.60
N ARG A 163 -10.23 -4.26 16.04
CA ARG A 163 -10.08 -2.87 16.48
C ARG A 163 -10.43 -1.82 15.46
N LEU A 164 -10.58 -2.21 14.19
CA LEU A 164 -10.97 -1.27 13.13
C LEU A 164 -12.36 -0.69 13.40
N PRO A 165 -12.58 0.58 13.05
CA PRO A 165 -13.91 1.16 13.08
C PRO A 165 -14.92 0.32 12.27
N PRO A 166 -16.18 0.21 12.72
CA PRO A 166 -17.19 -0.63 12.07
C PRO A 166 -17.42 -0.32 10.58
N ASN A 167 -17.17 0.93 10.18
CA ASN A 167 -17.36 1.39 8.80
C ASN A 167 -16.14 1.20 7.89
N THR A 168 -15.05 0.63 8.41
CA THR A 168 -13.85 0.39 7.60
C THR A 168 -14.08 -0.81 6.69
N LYS A 169 -13.90 -0.62 5.39
CA LYS A 169 -13.92 -1.71 4.42
C LYS A 169 -12.60 -2.48 4.48
N ILE A 170 -12.69 -3.79 4.54
CA ILE A 170 -11.55 -4.69 4.46
C ILE A 170 -11.62 -5.37 3.11
N VAL A 171 -10.55 -5.29 2.34
CA VAL A 171 -10.52 -5.82 0.98
C VAL A 171 -9.71 -7.09 0.91
N ARG A 172 -8.69 -7.26 1.75
CA ARG A 172 -7.86 -8.48 1.84
C ARG A 172 -7.14 -8.56 3.17
#